data_ed246b36d7b3d7845b654b011bcdfff3
#
_entry.id   ed246b36d7b3d7845b654b011bcdfff3
#
_cell.length_a   1.000
_cell.length_b   1.000
_cell.length_c   1.000
_cell.angle_alpha   90.00
_cell.angle_beta   90.00
_cell.angle_gamma   90.00
#
_symmetry.space_group_name_H-M   'P 1'
#
loop_
_entity.id
_entity.type
_entity.pdbx_description
1 polymer ?
#
loop_
_entity_poly.entity_id
_entity_poly.type
_entity_poly.pdbx_seq_one_letter_code
_entity_poly.pdbx_strand_id
1 'polypeptide(L)'
;EYKSYTQVFACFIDPIYKTCGAERTMNLTDTFHTHTQNLPQNVKAVLSIEGGEGIYSLSALRNYQRLGVKIAALTWNYSNHIASGALESDENRGLTDFGKTVVAEMNKIGMLIDVSHLNRKSFYDIAKVTKMPIVATHSCSDFICPHKRNLTDEQFKIIKNSGGCVGVNFYPPFLTNRDKCGIDDIVKHIEHFMELGGEDNIGIGADFDGVDCLPEGISGVEDMYKIFDRLLARGYTEEQAEKISHRNFERIFENA
;
A
#
# COMPACT_ATOMS: atom_id res chain seq x y z
N GLU A 1 -11.35 -22.24 5.22
CA GLU A 1 -10.78 -22.28 3.86
C GLU A 1 -11.30 -21.05 3.11
N TYR A 2 -10.40 -20.19 2.56
CA TYR A 2 -10.81 -19.00 1.82
C TYR A 2 -11.43 -19.39 0.49
N LYS A 3 -12.59 -18.81 0.12
CA LYS A 3 -13.26 -19.08 -1.15
C LYS A 3 -12.48 -18.47 -2.33
N SER A 4 -11.87 -17.31 -2.13
CA SER A 4 -11.01 -16.63 -3.10
C SER A 4 -9.94 -15.83 -2.35
N TYR A 5 -8.86 -15.52 -3.04
CA TYR A 5 -7.74 -14.79 -2.48
C TYR A 5 -7.12 -13.88 -3.54
N THR A 6 -6.92 -12.60 -3.19
CA THR A 6 -6.19 -11.65 -4.04
C THR A 6 -4.94 -11.21 -3.30
N GLN A 7 -3.78 -11.43 -3.91
CA GLN A 7 -2.48 -11.05 -3.35
C GLN A 7 -1.83 -9.98 -4.22
N VAL A 8 -1.41 -8.89 -3.58
CA VAL A 8 -0.51 -7.91 -4.19
C VAL A 8 0.93 -8.38 -3.96
N PHE A 9 1.68 -8.52 -5.02
CA PHE A 9 3.11 -8.87 -5.01
C PHE A 9 3.92 -7.62 -5.31
N ALA A 10 4.70 -7.16 -4.33
CA ALA A 10 5.54 -5.99 -4.45
C ALA A 10 6.92 -6.36 -5.00
N CYS A 11 7.26 -5.84 -6.18
CA CYS A 11 8.64 -5.78 -6.64
C CYS A 11 9.38 -4.72 -5.82
N PHE A 12 9.97 -5.12 -4.71
CA PHE A 12 10.74 -4.22 -3.84
C PHE A 12 12.09 -3.87 -4.47
N ILE A 13 12.31 -2.57 -4.66
CA ILE A 13 13.54 -2.01 -5.23
C ILE A 13 14.26 -1.25 -4.12
N ASP A 14 15.18 -1.93 -3.45
CA ASP A 14 16.00 -1.33 -2.41
C ASP A 14 16.78 -0.12 -2.98
N PRO A 15 16.82 1.02 -2.27
CA PRO A 15 17.60 2.20 -2.66
C PRO A 15 19.10 1.96 -2.96
N ILE A 16 19.68 0.85 -2.49
CA ILE A 16 21.05 0.46 -2.88
C ILE A 16 21.19 0.20 -4.39
N TYR A 17 20.08 -0.16 -5.07
CA TYR A 17 20.05 -0.43 -6.52
C TYR A 17 19.87 0.83 -7.38
N LYS A 18 20.29 2.01 -6.91
CA LYS A 18 20.15 3.30 -7.65
C LYS A 18 20.63 3.25 -9.09
N THR A 19 21.68 2.47 -9.37
CA THR A 19 22.28 2.35 -10.71
C THR A 19 21.75 1.20 -11.54
N CYS A 20 21.08 0.22 -10.94
CA CYS A 20 20.51 -0.97 -11.60
C CYS A 20 19.05 -1.24 -11.24
N GLY A 21 18.34 -0.23 -10.72
CA GLY A 21 16.93 -0.36 -10.31
C GLY A 21 16.03 -0.85 -11.45
N ALA A 22 16.27 -0.43 -12.68
CA ALA A 22 15.51 -0.89 -13.84
C ALA A 22 15.72 -2.39 -14.12
N GLU A 23 16.95 -2.87 -14.08
CA GLU A 23 17.28 -4.30 -14.25
C GLU A 23 16.63 -5.11 -13.13
N ARG A 24 16.73 -4.64 -11.89
CA ARG A 24 16.10 -5.29 -10.73
C ARG A 24 14.58 -5.37 -10.90
N THR A 25 13.94 -4.27 -11.32
CA THR A 25 12.49 -4.24 -11.57
C THR A 25 12.08 -5.24 -12.65
N MET A 26 12.82 -5.31 -13.75
CA MET A 26 12.56 -6.27 -14.83
C MET A 26 12.72 -7.72 -14.35
N ASN A 27 13.78 -8.02 -13.61
CA ASN A 27 14.02 -9.38 -13.09
C ASN A 27 12.92 -9.82 -12.12
N LEU A 28 12.45 -8.93 -11.22
CA LEU A 28 11.35 -9.23 -10.30
C LEU A 28 10.02 -9.38 -11.04
N THR A 29 9.78 -8.58 -12.08
CA THR A 29 8.59 -8.70 -12.93
C THR A 29 8.58 -10.04 -13.67
N ASP A 30 9.71 -10.47 -14.22
CA ASP A 30 9.86 -11.78 -14.87
C ASP A 30 9.64 -12.93 -13.87
N THR A 31 10.21 -12.81 -12.66
CA THR A 31 9.98 -13.75 -11.57
C THR A 31 8.50 -13.86 -11.22
N PHE A 32 7.80 -12.72 -11.07
CA PHE A 32 6.36 -12.69 -10.83
C PHE A 32 5.61 -13.47 -11.92
N HIS A 33 5.83 -13.17 -13.18
CA HIS A 33 5.14 -13.85 -14.29
C HIS A 33 5.44 -15.35 -14.30
N THR A 34 6.69 -15.75 -14.06
CA THR A 34 7.08 -17.15 -14.02
C THR A 34 6.31 -17.93 -12.94
N HIS A 35 6.16 -17.34 -11.74
CA HIS A 35 5.52 -18.02 -10.61
C HIS A 35 3.99 -17.90 -10.59
N THR A 36 3.41 -16.97 -11.34
CA THR A 36 1.95 -16.77 -11.36
C THR A 36 1.22 -17.37 -12.55
N GLN A 37 1.93 -18.04 -13.48
CA GLN A 37 1.35 -18.63 -14.70
C GLN A 37 0.25 -19.66 -14.44
N ASN A 38 0.33 -20.40 -13.34
CA ASN A 38 -0.56 -21.55 -13.06
C ASN A 38 -1.23 -21.41 -11.68
N LEU A 39 -1.66 -20.20 -11.34
CA LEU A 39 -2.42 -19.98 -10.10
C LEU A 39 -3.78 -20.69 -10.16
N PRO A 40 -4.27 -21.21 -9.02
CA PRO A 40 -5.65 -21.69 -8.92
C PRO A 40 -6.64 -20.60 -9.34
N GLN A 41 -7.80 -21.00 -9.93
CA GLN A 41 -8.81 -20.06 -10.44
C GLN A 41 -9.35 -19.07 -9.39
N ASN A 42 -9.30 -19.46 -8.12
CA ASN A 42 -9.74 -18.64 -7.00
C ASN A 42 -8.60 -17.75 -6.40
N VAL A 43 -7.41 -17.75 -7.01
CA VAL A 43 -6.28 -16.90 -6.58
C VAL A 43 -5.97 -15.88 -7.67
N LYS A 44 -5.96 -14.61 -7.31
CA LYS A 44 -5.57 -13.50 -8.18
C LYS A 44 -4.25 -12.90 -7.68
N ALA A 45 -3.32 -12.67 -8.61
CA ALA A 45 -2.07 -11.97 -8.34
C ALA A 45 -2.12 -10.57 -8.96
N VAL A 46 -1.77 -9.56 -8.17
CA VAL A 46 -1.64 -8.16 -8.61
C VAL A 46 -0.18 -7.76 -8.49
N LEU A 47 0.41 -7.30 -9.58
CA LEU A 47 1.80 -6.87 -9.61
C LEU A 47 1.92 -5.40 -9.22
N SER A 48 2.79 -5.11 -8.24
CA SER A 48 3.14 -3.74 -7.83
C SER A 48 4.65 -3.51 -7.84
N ILE A 49 5.05 -2.25 -7.85
CA ILE A 49 6.43 -1.80 -7.63
C ILE A 49 6.48 -1.05 -6.31
N GLU A 50 7.46 -1.36 -5.47
CA GLU A 50 7.78 -0.63 -4.25
C GLU A 50 9.20 -0.08 -4.32
N GLY A 51 9.30 1.26 -4.42
CA GLY A 51 10.56 1.95 -4.70
C GLY A 51 10.71 2.36 -6.16
N GLY A 52 10.79 3.67 -6.39
CA GLY A 52 10.79 4.27 -7.74
C GLY A 52 12.14 4.24 -8.46
N GLU A 53 13.16 3.60 -7.91
CA GLU A 53 14.53 3.57 -8.44
C GLU A 53 14.61 3.00 -9.86
N GLY A 54 13.68 2.10 -10.20
CA GLY A 54 13.56 1.55 -11.56
C GLY A 54 12.83 2.42 -12.57
N ILE A 55 12.13 3.48 -12.11
CA ILE A 55 11.34 4.39 -12.97
C ILE A 55 12.23 5.57 -13.43
N TYR A 56 13.20 5.30 -14.26
CA TYR A 56 14.17 6.30 -14.74
C TYR A 56 13.66 7.12 -15.95
N SER A 57 12.54 6.74 -16.54
CA SER A 57 11.91 7.45 -17.67
C SER A 57 10.41 7.11 -17.76
N LEU A 58 9.64 7.97 -18.43
CA LEU A 58 8.22 7.70 -18.69
C LEU A 58 8.01 6.49 -19.63
N SER A 59 8.97 6.17 -20.47
CA SER A 59 8.92 4.96 -21.30
C SER A 59 9.12 3.70 -20.46
N ALA A 60 10.00 3.73 -19.45
CA ALA A 60 10.12 2.62 -18.49
C ALA A 60 8.80 2.40 -17.75
N LEU A 61 8.20 3.47 -17.22
CA LEU A 61 6.91 3.40 -16.52
C LEU A 61 5.81 2.78 -17.40
N ARG A 62 5.68 3.21 -18.67
CA ARG A 62 4.72 2.62 -19.62
C ARG A 62 5.01 1.15 -19.92
N ASN A 63 6.27 0.76 -19.97
CA ASN A 63 6.64 -0.64 -20.18
C ASN A 63 6.28 -1.50 -18.96
N TYR A 64 6.48 -1.01 -17.73
CA TYR A 64 6.03 -1.72 -16.53
C TYR A 64 4.51 -1.89 -16.51
N GLN A 65 3.75 -0.88 -16.91
CA GLN A 65 2.29 -1.02 -17.04
C GLN A 65 1.90 -2.09 -18.07
N ARG A 66 2.57 -2.14 -19.24
CA ARG A 66 2.33 -3.19 -20.25
C ARG A 66 2.71 -4.59 -19.76
N LEU A 67 3.66 -4.70 -18.86
CA LEU A 67 4.04 -5.93 -18.16
C LEU A 67 3.08 -6.27 -17.01
N GLY A 68 2.01 -5.51 -16.80
CA GLY A 68 0.97 -5.81 -15.84
C GLY A 68 1.12 -5.13 -14.48
N VAL A 69 2.08 -4.22 -14.30
CA VAL A 69 2.18 -3.44 -13.07
C VAL A 69 0.95 -2.54 -12.94
N LYS A 70 0.19 -2.72 -11.86
CA LYS A 70 -1.04 -1.98 -11.55
C LYS A 70 -0.82 -0.84 -10.56
N ILE A 71 0.14 -0.98 -9.66
CA ILE A 71 0.38 -0.07 -8.54
C ILE A 71 1.87 0.25 -8.48
N ALA A 72 2.24 1.50 -8.17
CA ALA A 72 3.61 1.85 -7.86
C ALA A 72 3.72 2.81 -6.67
N ALA A 73 4.52 2.41 -5.68
CA ALA A 73 5.04 3.29 -4.64
C ALA A 73 6.30 4.00 -5.16
N LEU A 74 6.29 5.34 -5.11
CA LEU A 74 7.32 6.16 -5.75
C LEU A 74 8.62 6.22 -4.98
N THR A 75 8.61 5.85 -3.72
CA THR A 75 9.79 5.74 -2.85
C THR A 75 9.63 4.53 -1.94
N TRP A 76 10.76 4.08 -1.38
CA TRP A 76 10.79 3.43 -0.09
C TRP A 76 11.00 4.50 1.00
N ASN A 77 11.70 4.19 2.08
CA ASN A 77 11.82 5.06 3.26
C ASN A 77 12.58 6.39 3.03
N TYR A 78 13.42 6.48 2.00
CA TYR A 78 14.26 7.65 1.72
C TYR A 78 13.94 8.28 0.36
N SER A 79 14.52 9.46 0.13
CA SER A 79 14.33 10.20 -1.12
C SER A 79 15.06 9.54 -2.28
N ASN A 80 14.42 9.59 -3.45
CA ASN A 80 15.04 9.25 -4.73
C ASN A 80 14.86 10.40 -5.75
N HIS A 81 15.01 10.10 -7.04
CA HIS A 81 14.88 11.08 -8.11
C HIS A 81 13.42 11.47 -8.45
N ILE A 82 12.43 10.81 -7.80
CA ILE A 82 11.00 11.05 -8.03
C ILE A 82 10.38 11.83 -6.88
N ALA A 83 10.57 11.36 -5.63
CA ALA A 83 9.89 11.88 -4.45
C ALA A 83 10.73 11.71 -3.19
N SER A 84 10.20 12.17 -2.06
CA SER A 84 10.82 12.00 -0.75
C SER A 84 10.04 11.00 0.10
N GLY A 85 10.79 10.08 0.72
CA GLY A 85 10.27 9.05 1.62
C GLY A 85 10.06 9.54 3.05
N ALA A 86 9.32 8.76 3.84
CA ALA A 86 8.88 9.12 5.19
C ALA A 86 10.02 9.30 6.20
N LEU A 87 11.16 8.64 6.01
CA LEU A 87 12.32 8.75 6.90
C LEU A 87 13.36 9.77 6.42
N GLU A 88 13.05 10.54 5.36
CA GLU A 88 13.90 11.65 4.92
C GLU A 88 14.00 12.72 6.02
N SER A 89 15.20 13.28 6.18
CA SER A 89 15.47 14.32 7.17
C SER A 89 14.89 15.68 6.77
N ASP A 90 14.89 15.99 5.48
CA ASP A 90 14.27 17.22 4.94
C ASP A 90 12.79 16.98 4.65
N GLU A 91 11.96 17.30 5.62
CA GLU A 91 10.50 17.16 5.53
C GLU A 91 9.84 18.11 4.49
N ASN A 92 10.56 19.15 4.03
CA ASN A 92 10.07 20.09 3.01
C ASN A 92 10.31 19.61 1.58
N ARG A 93 11.16 18.60 1.39
CA ARG A 93 11.38 17.98 0.10
C ARG A 93 10.16 17.11 -0.26
N GLY A 94 9.55 17.36 -1.41
CA GLY A 94 8.38 16.66 -1.93
C GLY A 94 8.67 15.97 -3.27
N LEU A 95 7.69 16.02 -4.19
CA LEU A 95 7.86 15.59 -5.56
C LEU A 95 8.92 16.44 -6.28
N THR A 96 9.81 15.77 -7.00
CA THR A 96 10.71 16.43 -7.96
C THR A 96 9.91 16.86 -9.21
N ASP A 97 10.51 17.65 -10.10
CA ASP A 97 9.86 17.99 -11.36
C ASP A 97 9.67 16.74 -12.23
N PHE A 98 10.61 15.80 -12.21
CA PHE A 98 10.42 14.51 -12.85
C PHE A 98 9.28 13.71 -12.17
N GLY A 99 9.21 13.73 -10.84
CA GLY A 99 8.13 13.10 -10.09
C GLY A 99 6.74 13.59 -10.48
N LYS A 100 6.59 14.90 -10.71
CA LYS A 100 5.32 15.46 -11.23
C LYS A 100 4.95 14.89 -12.60
N THR A 101 5.93 14.70 -13.49
CA THR A 101 5.69 14.08 -14.81
C THR A 101 5.36 12.59 -14.69
N VAL A 102 5.99 11.88 -13.75
CA VAL A 102 5.67 10.48 -13.44
C VAL A 102 4.22 10.35 -12.96
N VAL A 103 3.80 11.15 -11.98
CA VAL A 103 2.42 11.16 -11.48
C VAL A 103 1.40 11.46 -12.58
N ALA A 104 1.69 12.45 -13.43
CA ALA A 104 0.83 12.77 -14.57
C ALA A 104 0.72 11.61 -15.57
N GLU A 105 1.81 10.91 -15.84
CA GLU A 105 1.81 9.76 -16.73
C GLU A 105 1.09 8.55 -16.08
N MET A 106 1.26 8.30 -14.78
CA MET A 106 0.50 7.26 -14.04
C MET A 106 -1.00 7.48 -14.17
N ASN A 107 -1.48 8.72 -13.97
CA ASN A 107 -2.89 9.08 -14.19
C ASN A 107 -3.36 8.75 -15.62
N LYS A 108 -2.51 9.01 -16.62
CA LYS A 108 -2.86 8.80 -18.03
C LYS A 108 -2.94 7.32 -18.42
N ILE A 109 -2.08 6.49 -17.84
CA ILE A 109 -2.00 5.05 -18.18
C ILE A 109 -2.81 4.18 -17.21
N GLY A 110 -3.55 4.76 -16.26
CA GLY A 110 -4.37 4.03 -15.29
C GLY A 110 -3.56 3.28 -14.21
N MET A 111 -2.31 3.66 -13.94
CA MET A 111 -1.50 3.05 -12.87
C MET A 111 -1.79 3.73 -11.54
N LEU A 112 -2.17 2.96 -10.52
CA LEU A 112 -2.46 3.47 -9.18
C LEU A 112 -1.19 3.96 -8.49
N ILE A 113 -1.33 5.07 -7.78
CA ILE A 113 -0.25 5.65 -6.97
C ILE A 113 -0.39 5.17 -5.54
N ASP A 114 0.62 4.42 -5.07
CA ASP A 114 0.75 4.05 -3.68
C ASP A 114 1.52 5.14 -2.92
N VAL A 115 0.89 5.68 -1.89
CA VAL A 115 1.48 6.71 -1.02
C VAL A 115 2.13 6.14 0.24
N SER A 116 2.12 4.82 0.41
CA SER A 116 2.94 4.16 1.44
C SER A 116 4.40 4.57 1.27
N HIS A 117 5.11 4.75 2.36
CA HIS A 117 6.49 5.24 2.40
C HIS A 117 6.76 6.70 2.02
N LEU A 118 5.80 7.45 1.49
CA LEU A 118 6.01 8.87 1.19
C LEU A 118 6.07 9.72 2.47
N ASN A 119 6.90 10.77 2.46
CA ASN A 119 6.78 11.81 3.45
C ASN A 119 5.51 12.65 3.23
N ARG A 120 5.11 13.43 4.23
CA ARG A 120 3.88 14.24 4.16
C ARG A 120 3.89 15.22 2.98
N LYS A 121 5.04 15.83 2.69
CA LYS A 121 5.16 16.79 1.57
C LYS A 121 4.90 16.13 0.21
N SER A 122 5.51 14.98 -0.05
CA SER A 122 5.28 14.20 -1.28
C SER A 122 3.82 13.76 -1.40
N PHE A 123 3.22 13.30 -0.30
CA PHE A 123 1.80 12.95 -0.25
C PHE A 123 0.92 14.11 -0.71
N TYR A 124 1.07 15.29 -0.09
CA TYR A 124 0.25 16.46 -0.45
C TYR A 124 0.54 16.99 -1.87
N ASP A 125 1.77 16.86 -2.35
CA ASP A 125 2.09 17.22 -3.74
C ASP A 125 1.37 16.29 -4.73
N ILE A 126 1.31 14.97 -4.45
CA ILE A 126 0.53 14.01 -5.25
C ILE A 126 -0.96 14.34 -5.18
N ALA A 127 -1.51 14.54 -3.98
CA ALA A 127 -2.92 14.82 -3.79
C ALA A 127 -3.42 16.05 -4.57
N LYS A 128 -2.53 17.03 -4.82
CA LYS A 128 -2.87 18.22 -5.62
C LYS A 128 -2.96 17.97 -7.13
N VAL A 129 -2.27 16.95 -7.63
CA VAL A 129 -2.11 16.75 -9.08
C VAL A 129 -2.76 15.47 -9.59
N THR A 130 -2.97 14.48 -8.74
CA THR A 130 -3.62 13.23 -9.15
C THR A 130 -5.12 13.42 -9.39
N LYS A 131 -5.63 12.67 -10.37
CA LYS A 131 -7.07 12.53 -10.65
C LYS A 131 -7.57 11.09 -10.47
N MET A 132 -6.64 10.19 -10.17
CA MET A 132 -6.92 8.78 -9.91
C MET A 132 -7.12 8.54 -8.40
N PRO A 133 -7.79 7.48 -8.01
CA PRO A 133 -7.78 7.02 -6.62
C PRO A 133 -6.36 6.88 -6.07
N ILE A 134 -6.14 7.39 -4.86
CA ILE A 134 -4.87 7.24 -4.14
C ILE A 134 -4.98 6.00 -3.26
N VAL A 135 -3.97 5.14 -3.26
CA VAL A 135 -3.92 4.00 -2.34
C VAL A 135 -2.74 4.14 -1.38
N ALA A 136 -2.93 3.67 -0.15
CA ALA A 136 -1.85 3.36 0.76
C ALA A 136 -1.92 1.85 1.00
N THR A 137 -1.09 1.08 0.31
CA THR A 137 -1.18 -0.38 0.35
C THR A 137 -0.91 -0.95 1.72
N HIS A 138 -0.08 -0.26 2.56
CA HIS A 138 0.31 -0.70 3.89
C HIS A 138 0.66 0.48 4.81
N SER A 139 -0.35 1.05 5.48
CA SER A 139 -0.18 2.18 6.42
C SER A 139 -1.20 2.11 7.55
N CYS A 140 -0.84 2.64 8.72
CA CYS A 140 -1.69 2.71 9.90
C CYS A 140 -2.13 4.16 10.22
N SER A 141 -2.88 4.35 11.30
CA SER A 141 -3.31 5.68 11.77
C SER A 141 -2.25 6.32 12.68
N ASP A 142 -1.83 7.54 12.34
CA ASP A 142 -0.93 8.37 13.16
C ASP A 142 -1.62 8.82 14.47
N PHE A 143 -2.96 8.94 14.47
CA PHE A 143 -3.73 9.26 15.67
C PHE A 143 -3.65 8.15 16.74
N ILE A 144 -3.71 6.88 16.32
CA ILE A 144 -3.63 5.73 17.23
C ILE A 144 -2.18 5.48 17.67
N CYS A 145 -1.24 5.51 16.73
CA CYS A 145 0.19 5.33 16.99
C CYS A 145 0.99 6.37 16.18
N PRO A 146 1.50 7.44 16.83
CA PRO A 146 2.28 8.45 16.13
C PRO A 146 3.55 7.86 15.54
N HIS A 147 3.62 7.84 14.21
CA HIS A 147 4.78 7.34 13.47
C HIS A 147 4.86 7.99 12.07
N LYS A 148 6.08 8.27 11.58
CA LYS A 148 6.29 8.92 10.26
C LYS A 148 5.70 8.13 9.08
N ARG A 149 5.55 6.81 9.22
CA ARG A 149 4.95 5.91 8.22
C ARG A 149 3.43 5.87 8.29
N ASN A 150 2.82 6.39 9.35
CA ASN A 150 1.39 6.37 9.57
C ASN A 150 0.71 7.61 8.98
N LEU A 151 -0.55 7.44 8.58
CA LEU A 151 -1.37 8.47 7.97
C LEU A 151 -2.06 9.32 9.03
N THR A 152 -2.03 10.64 8.87
CA THR A 152 -2.90 11.52 9.63
C THR A 152 -4.35 11.37 9.18
N ASP A 153 -5.29 11.79 10.02
CA ASP A 153 -6.73 11.80 9.69
C ASP A 153 -7.03 12.61 8.42
N GLU A 154 -6.28 13.70 8.20
CA GLU A 154 -6.42 14.50 6.99
C GLU A 154 -5.96 13.72 5.74
N GLN A 155 -4.83 13.03 5.82
CA GLN A 155 -4.35 12.18 4.73
C GLN A 155 -5.33 11.05 4.43
N PHE A 156 -5.86 10.38 5.47
CA PHE A 156 -6.89 9.36 5.28
C PHE A 156 -8.15 9.93 4.59
N LYS A 157 -8.64 11.10 5.02
CA LYS A 157 -9.79 11.76 4.39
C LYS A 157 -9.53 12.10 2.92
N ILE A 158 -8.31 12.50 2.56
CA ILE A 158 -7.93 12.75 1.15
C ILE A 158 -7.97 11.46 0.36
N ILE A 159 -7.39 10.36 0.86
CA ILE A 159 -7.44 9.04 0.23
C ILE A 159 -8.90 8.61 0.03
N LYS A 160 -9.70 8.67 1.08
CA LYS A 160 -11.13 8.36 1.04
C LYS A 160 -11.87 9.16 -0.03
N ASN A 161 -11.69 10.48 -0.04
CA ASN A 161 -12.38 11.39 -0.98
C ASN A 161 -11.92 11.20 -2.44
N SER A 162 -10.73 10.64 -2.67
CA SER A 162 -10.27 10.23 -4.00
C SER A 162 -10.92 8.92 -4.48
N GLY A 163 -11.69 8.23 -3.64
CA GLY A 163 -12.21 6.89 -3.91
C GLY A 163 -11.17 5.78 -3.66
N GLY A 164 -10.08 6.10 -3.00
CA GLY A 164 -8.98 5.18 -2.73
C GLY A 164 -9.19 4.25 -1.53
N CYS A 165 -8.13 3.56 -1.12
CA CYS A 165 -8.15 2.59 -0.02
C CYS A 165 -6.84 2.60 0.76
N VAL A 166 -6.93 2.26 2.05
CA VAL A 166 -5.80 2.08 2.95
C VAL A 166 -5.76 0.64 3.44
N GLY A 167 -4.68 -0.08 3.17
CA GLY A 167 -4.38 -1.36 3.78
C GLY A 167 -3.72 -1.16 5.15
N VAL A 168 -4.30 -1.71 6.19
CA VAL A 168 -3.73 -1.61 7.55
C VAL A 168 -2.51 -2.53 7.65
N ASN A 169 -1.35 -1.94 7.96
CA ASN A 169 -0.08 -2.64 8.11
C ASN A 169 -0.03 -3.39 9.45
N PHE A 170 0.72 -4.52 9.49
CA PHE A 170 0.82 -5.36 10.70
C PHE A 170 2.15 -5.19 11.44
N TYR A 171 3.00 -4.28 11.03
CA TYR A 171 4.25 -4.02 11.74
C TYR A 171 3.99 -3.43 13.13
N PRO A 172 4.35 -4.11 14.24
CA PRO A 172 4.03 -3.68 15.59
C PRO A 172 4.42 -2.24 15.93
N PRO A 173 5.58 -1.70 15.49
CA PRO A 173 5.92 -0.29 15.73
C PRO A 173 4.98 0.73 15.08
N PHE A 174 4.17 0.34 14.07
CA PHE A 174 3.15 1.20 13.47
C PHE A 174 1.80 1.08 14.17
N LEU A 175 1.60 -0.01 14.92
CA LEU A 175 0.32 -0.32 15.57
C LEU A 175 0.26 0.19 17.01
N THR A 176 1.37 0.19 17.73
CA THR A 176 1.36 0.58 19.14
C THR A 176 2.75 0.95 19.65
N ASN A 177 2.78 1.86 20.63
CA ASN A 177 3.99 2.21 21.38
C ASN A 177 4.18 1.33 22.64
N ARG A 178 3.37 0.28 22.82
CA ARG A 178 3.47 -0.67 23.95
C ARG A 178 4.41 -1.80 23.60
N ASP A 179 4.97 -2.45 24.63
CA ASP A 179 5.86 -3.62 24.47
C ASP A 179 5.17 -4.83 23.83
N LYS A 180 3.84 -4.94 24.00
CA LYS A 180 3.03 -6.01 23.41
C LYS A 180 2.07 -5.47 22.38
N CYS A 181 2.05 -6.11 21.23
CA CYS A 181 1.15 -5.84 20.13
C CYS A 181 0.37 -7.10 19.78
N GLY A 182 -0.92 -7.00 19.55
CA GLY A 182 -1.79 -8.13 19.20
C GLY A 182 -2.89 -7.72 18.23
N ILE A 183 -3.80 -8.66 17.94
CA ILE A 183 -4.90 -8.47 16.98
C ILE A 183 -5.75 -7.24 17.32
N ASP A 184 -5.98 -6.97 18.61
CA ASP A 184 -6.75 -5.79 19.04
C ASP A 184 -6.08 -4.46 18.64
N ASP A 185 -4.77 -4.43 18.47
CA ASP A 185 -4.10 -3.22 18.01
C ASP A 185 -4.33 -2.98 16.51
N ILE A 186 -4.37 -4.02 15.69
CA ILE A 186 -4.79 -3.93 14.28
C ILE A 186 -6.23 -3.41 14.21
N VAL A 187 -7.13 -4.02 14.99
CA VAL A 187 -8.56 -3.66 15.00
C VAL A 187 -8.78 -2.20 15.41
N LYS A 188 -8.01 -1.65 16.35
CA LYS A 188 -8.12 -0.22 16.74
C LYS A 188 -7.85 0.73 15.58
N HIS A 189 -6.88 0.41 14.70
CA HIS A 189 -6.63 1.23 13.52
C HIS A 189 -7.77 1.15 12.51
N ILE A 190 -8.35 -0.04 12.33
CA ILE A 190 -9.54 -0.25 11.50
C ILE A 190 -10.70 0.57 12.06
N GLU A 191 -11.00 0.46 13.37
CA GLU A 191 -12.07 1.19 14.06
C GLU A 191 -11.92 2.70 13.88
N HIS A 192 -10.71 3.24 14.08
CA HIS A 192 -10.46 4.66 13.89
C HIS A 192 -10.75 5.13 12.46
N PHE A 193 -10.30 4.39 11.45
CA PHE A 193 -10.59 4.73 10.06
C PHE A 193 -12.09 4.57 9.74
N MET A 194 -12.79 3.61 10.37
CA MET A 194 -14.26 3.48 10.28
C MET A 194 -14.97 4.70 10.88
N GLU A 195 -14.53 5.20 12.05
CA GLU A 195 -15.06 6.42 12.69
C GLU A 195 -14.90 7.66 11.79
N LEU A 196 -13.85 7.70 10.94
CA LEU A 196 -13.66 8.73 9.92
C LEU A 196 -14.54 8.53 8.66
N GLY A 197 -15.44 7.55 8.68
CA GLY A 197 -16.35 7.21 7.58
C GLY A 197 -15.69 6.42 6.46
N GLY A 198 -14.72 5.56 6.81
CA GLY A 198 -13.90 4.80 5.87
C GLY A 198 -14.42 3.40 5.51
N GLU A 199 -15.69 3.09 5.69
CA GLU A 199 -16.25 1.74 5.46
C GLU A 199 -15.85 1.15 4.09
N ASP A 200 -15.83 1.97 3.04
CA ASP A 200 -15.48 1.56 1.67
C ASP A 200 -14.01 1.83 1.30
N ASN A 201 -13.16 2.16 2.30
CA ASN A 201 -11.80 2.67 2.04
C ASN A 201 -10.71 2.01 2.89
N ILE A 202 -11.03 0.92 3.56
CA ILE A 202 -10.13 0.17 4.44
C ILE A 202 -9.95 -1.25 3.90
N GLY A 203 -8.75 -1.75 3.97
CA GLY A 203 -8.42 -3.14 3.67
C GLY A 203 -7.25 -3.66 4.49
N ILE A 204 -6.73 -4.80 4.12
CA ILE A 204 -5.58 -5.42 4.77
C ILE A 204 -4.32 -5.15 3.94
N GLY A 205 -3.29 -4.66 4.59
CA GLY A 205 -1.96 -4.40 4.04
C GLY A 205 -0.88 -4.98 4.94
N ALA A 206 -0.97 -6.29 5.20
CA ALA A 206 -0.21 -6.97 6.25
C ALA A 206 1.30 -6.80 6.16
N ASP A 207 1.84 -6.78 4.93
CA ASP A 207 3.27 -6.60 4.67
C ASP A 207 4.14 -7.74 5.25
N PHE A 208 3.63 -8.99 5.16
CA PHE A 208 4.23 -10.15 5.81
C PHE A 208 5.71 -10.38 5.50
N ASP A 209 6.12 -10.14 4.24
CA ASP A 209 7.51 -10.34 3.82
C ASP A 209 8.39 -9.08 3.99
N GLY A 210 7.78 -7.93 4.31
CA GLY A 210 8.45 -6.64 4.48
C GLY A 210 8.74 -6.26 5.93
N VAL A 211 8.29 -7.07 6.92
CA VAL A 211 8.45 -6.79 8.34
C VAL A 211 9.23 -7.90 9.06
N ASP A 212 9.96 -7.54 10.10
CA ASP A 212 10.79 -8.46 10.88
C ASP A 212 10.07 -9.09 12.08
N CYS A 213 8.87 -8.59 12.42
CA CYS A 213 8.04 -9.12 13.49
C CYS A 213 6.55 -8.85 13.21
N LEU A 214 5.69 -9.70 13.78
CA LEU A 214 4.23 -9.65 13.63
C LEU A 214 3.54 -9.54 15.00
N PRO A 215 2.29 -9.06 15.06
CA PRO A 215 1.51 -9.02 16.30
C PRO A 215 1.27 -10.42 16.87
N GLU A 216 1.17 -10.51 18.21
CA GLU A 216 0.83 -11.77 18.88
C GLU A 216 -0.48 -12.36 18.32
N GLY A 217 -0.43 -13.64 17.94
CA GLY A 217 -1.56 -14.38 17.37
C GLY A 217 -1.62 -14.38 15.85
N ILE A 218 -0.73 -13.66 15.16
CA ILE A 218 -0.58 -13.65 13.70
C ILE A 218 0.79 -14.24 13.34
N SER A 219 0.80 -15.29 12.52
CA SER A 219 2.02 -15.92 12.01
C SER A 219 2.12 -15.83 10.47
N GLY A 220 1.00 -15.62 9.79
CA GLY A 220 0.92 -15.52 8.34
C GLY A 220 -0.50 -15.33 7.85
N VAL A 221 -0.71 -15.53 6.56
CA VAL A 221 -2.01 -15.35 5.90
C VAL A 221 -3.09 -16.28 6.47
N GLU A 222 -2.70 -17.45 6.95
CA GLU A 222 -3.57 -18.44 7.58
C GLU A 222 -4.28 -17.92 8.84
N ASP A 223 -3.74 -16.91 9.49
CA ASP A 223 -4.26 -16.33 10.73
C ASP A 223 -5.15 -15.08 10.49
N MET A 224 -5.28 -14.61 9.26
CA MET A 224 -6.04 -13.39 8.97
C MET A 224 -7.52 -13.48 9.36
N TYR A 225 -8.11 -14.67 9.34
CA TYR A 225 -9.49 -14.89 9.78
C TYR A 225 -9.74 -14.41 11.22
N LYS A 226 -8.71 -14.46 12.08
CA LYS A 226 -8.81 -14.01 13.47
C LYS A 226 -9.14 -12.52 13.60
N ILE A 227 -8.69 -11.71 12.63
CA ILE A 227 -9.00 -10.28 12.58
C ILE A 227 -10.48 -10.10 12.27
N PHE A 228 -11.02 -10.84 11.30
CA PHE A 228 -12.43 -10.77 10.92
C PHE A 228 -13.34 -11.30 12.02
N ASP A 229 -12.98 -12.43 12.66
CA ASP A 229 -13.67 -12.93 13.85
C ASP A 229 -13.71 -11.89 14.97
N ARG A 230 -12.60 -11.15 15.14
CA ARG A 230 -12.52 -10.09 16.14
C ARG A 230 -13.39 -8.88 15.81
N LEU A 231 -13.47 -8.49 14.53
CA LEU A 231 -14.37 -7.44 14.06
C LEU A 231 -15.85 -7.84 14.29
N LEU A 232 -16.24 -9.06 13.91
CA LEU A 232 -17.59 -9.58 14.17
C LEU A 232 -17.92 -9.58 15.65
N ALA A 233 -16.99 -10.00 16.51
CA ALA A 233 -17.17 -9.99 17.96
C ALA A 233 -17.31 -8.57 18.54
N ARG A 234 -16.86 -7.53 17.81
CA ARG A 234 -17.05 -6.12 18.17
C ARG A 234 -18.31 -5.49 17.57
N GLY A 235 -19.14 -6.28 16.88
CA GLY A 235 -20.42 -5.86 16.36
C GLY A 235 -20.40 -5.37 14.90
N TYR A 236 -19.29 -5.55 14.17
CA TYR A 236 -19.26 -5.34 12.73
C TYR A 236 -20.14 -6.39 12.03
N THR A 237 -20.78 -5.99 10.95
CA THR A 237 -21.58 -6.90 10.13
C THR A 237 -20.65 -7.76 9.25
N GLU A 238 -21.15 -8.90 8.76
CA GLU A 238 -20.42 -9.73 7.77
C GLU A 238 -20.09 -8.92 6.51
N GLU A 239 -20.99 -8.06 6.06
CA GLU A 239 -20.77 -7.18 4.91
C GLU A 239 -19.60 -6.22 5.13
N GLN A 240 -19.50 -5.60 6.31
CA GLN A 240 -18.38 -4.73 6.66
C GLN A 240 -17.05 -5.52 6.73
N ALA A 241 -17.10 -6.71 7.31
CA ALA A 241 -15.92 -7.59 7.34
C ALA A 241 -15.47 -8.00 5.93
N GLU A 242 -16.39 -8.33 5.01
CA GLU A 242 -16.09 -8.63 3.62
C GLU A 242 -15.54 -7.42 2.85
N LYS A 243 -16.07 -6.21 3.08
CA LYS A 243 -15.52 -4.98 2.51
C LYS A 243 -14.05 -4.80 2.90
N ILE A 244 -13.75 -4.92 4.19
CA ILE A 244 -12.39 -4.78 4.73
C ILE A 244 -11.48 -5.90 4.23
N SER A 245 -11.98 -7.13 4.16
CA SER A 245 -11.17 -8.28 3.78
C SER A 245 -10.69 -8.26 2.32
N HIS A 246 -11.52 -7.79 1.37
CA HIS A 246 -11.19 -7.82 -0.05
C HIS A 246 -11.94 -6.80 -0.92
N ARG A 247 -13.28 -6.60 -0.73
CA ARG A 247 -14.10 -5.86 -1.70
C ARG A 247 -13.62 -4.43 -1.96
N ASN A 248 -13.11 -3.74 -0.94
CA ASN A 248 -12.64 -2.37 -1.07
C ASN A 248 -11.44 -2.24 -2.00
N PHE A 249 -10.46 -3.14 -1.92
CA PHE A 249 -9.33 -3.16 -2.84
C PHE A 249 -9.71 -3.73 -4.21
N GLU A 250 -10.54 -4.77 -4.28
CA GLU A 250 -11.00 -5.33 -5.55
C GLU A 250 -11.70 -4.28 -6.41
N ARG A 251 -12.59 -3.47 -5.82
CA ARG A 251 -13.24 -2.33 -6.50
C ARG A 251 -12.23 -1.38 -7.16
N ILE A 252 -11.08 -1.15 -6.53
CA ILE A 252 -10.05 -0.25 -7.07
C ILE A 252 -9.29 -0.94 -8.21
N PHE A 253 -8.95 -2.20 -8.06
CA PHE A 253 -8.20 -2.96 -9.07
C PHE A 253 -9.01 -3.21 -10.35
N GLU A 254 -10.32 -3.32 -10.25
CA GLU A 254 -11.23 -3.50 -11.40
C GLU A 254 -11.38 -2.23 -12.23
N ASN A 255 -11.16 -1.06 -11.61
CA ASN A 255 -11.28 0.25 -12.26
C ASN A 255 -9.93 0.86 -12.70
N ALA A 256 -8.80 0.14 -12.56
CA ALA A 256 -7.44 0.57 -12.86
C ALA A 256 -6.83 -0.11 -14.10
#